data_c4315404ae53dd1c783dc55d5c8b229a
#
_entry.id   c4315404ae53dd1c783dc55d5c8b229a
#
_cell.length_a   1.000
_cell.length_b   1.000
_cell.length_c   1.000
_cell.angle_alpha   90.00
_cell.angle_beta   90.00
_cell.angle_gamma   90.00
#
_symmetry.space_group_name_H-M   'P 1'
#
loop_
_entity.id
_entity.type
_entity.pdbx_description
1 polymer ?
#
loop_
_entity_poly.entity_id
_entity_poly.type
_entity_poly.pdbx_seq_one_letter_code
_entity_poly.pdbx_strand_id
1 'polypeptide(L)'
;MNSSGAPSRRSTGATFPIPTHTPTTRALQAMQPEQFSSAVLDWYDRHGRHDLPWQQDITPYRVWVSEIMLQQTQVSTVLNYFDRFMEALPTVQALADAPEDEVLHLWTGLGYYTRARNLQKTAKIVVADHGGEFPRDVEKLILLPGIGLSTAGAIASLSMGIRAPILDGNVKRVLARFTAQEGYPGEPKVAKQLWATAERFTPHRRVNNYTQAMMDLGATLCTRSKPSCLLCPLERSCEAHMLGLETRYPIPKPRKTVPQKRTLMPMLANEDGAILLYRRPSSGLWGGLWSLPELDDFDDLQHLATQHALQLGEHHELPGLIHTFSHFQLSIEPWLVKVQESTDHVAEADWLWYNLATPPRLGLAAPVKKLLKRAADVLNAGESS
;
A
#
# COMPACT_ATOMS: atom_id res chain seq x y z
N MET A 1 59.75 11.94 43.83
CA MET A 1 59.68 10.53 44.28
C MET A 1 58.45 9.89 43.69
N ASN A 2 58.65 8.87 42.87
CA ASN A 2 57.78 7.86 42.31
C ASN A 2 56.53 8.24 41.51
N SER A 3 56.76 8.21 40.23
CA SER A 3 55.88 7.95 39.13
C SER A 3 55.32 6.51 39.13
N SER A 4 54.05 6.28 38.83
CA SER A 4 53.60 4.99 38.37
C SER A 4 52.62 5.18 37.20
N GLY A 5 53.19 4.97 36.01
CA GLY A 5 52.45 4.94 34.75
C GLY A 5 51.67 3.62 34.63
N ALA A 6 50.44 3.70 34.17
CA ALA A 6 49.61 2.54 33.76
C ALA A 6 49.82 2.27 32.26
N PRO A 7 49.89 1.00 31.83
CA PRO A 7 50.13 0.67 30.42
C PRO A 7 48.81 0.73 29.61
N SER A 8 48.91 1.36 28.44
CA SER A 8 47.85 1.41 27.41
C SER A 8 47.64 0.01 26.83
N ARG A 9 46.44 -0.51 26.92
CA ARG A 9 46.03 -1.71 26.20
C ARG A 9 45.81 -1.35 24.70
N ARG A 10 46.68 -1.85 23.86
CA ARG A 10 46.44 -1.92 22.41
C ARG A 10 45.38 -2.99 22.13
N SER A 11 44.27 -2.60 21.53
CA SER A 11 43.28 -3.52 20.97
C SER A 11 43.85 -4.10 19.67
N THR A 12 44.26 -5.35 19.69
CA THR A 12 44.54 -6.12 18.47
C THR A 12 43.21 -6.51 17.85
N GLY A 13 42.83 -5.84 16.76
CA GLY A 13 41.72 -6.25 15.93
C GLY A 13 41.99 -7.61 15.29
N ALA A 14 41.31 -8.64 15.76
CA ALA A 14 41.31 -9.93 15.10
C ALA A 14 40.46 -9.83 13.82
N THR A 15 41.11 -9.72 12.69
CA THR A 15 40.48 -9.91 11.36
C THR A 15 40.25 -11.43 11.20
N PHE A 16 38.98 -11.83 11.33
CA PHE A 16 38.60 -13.19 10.96
C PHE A 16 38.64 -13.31 9.44
N PRO A 17 39.33 -14.31 8.87
CA PRO A 17 39.32 -14.54 7.44
C PRO A 17 37.92 -14.97 7.01
N ILE A 18 37.35 -14.25 6.01
CA ILE A 18 36.16 -14.65 5.31
C ILE A 18 36.49 -15.98 4.58
N PRO A 19 35.79 -17.07 4.83
CA PRO A 19 36.04 -18.29 4.09
C PRO A 19 35.67 -18.08 2.63
N THR A 20 36.65 -18.07 1.76
CA THR A 20 36.44 -18.17 0.30
C THR A 20 35.99 -19.60 0.02
N HIS A 21 34.68 -19.82 0.10
CA HIS A 21 34.09 -21.04 -0.44
C HIS A 21 34.19 -20.98 -1.95
N THR A 22 35.19 -21.63 -2.49
CA THR A 22 35.21 -22.09 -3.89
C THR A 22 33.97 -22.97 -4.08
N PRO A 23 33.07 -22.67 -5.01
CA PRO A 23 31.92 -23.55 -5.24
C PRO A 23 32.45 -24.86 -5.81
N THR A 24 32.39 -25.91 -5.01
CA THR A 24 32.53 -27.29 -5.49
C THR A 24 31.46 -27.49 -6.57
N THR A 25 31.89 -27.64 -7.79
CA THR A 25 31.10 -27.85 -8.99
C THR A 25 30.39 -29.23 -8.90
N ARG A 26 29.39 -29.32 -8.02
CA ARG A 26 28.30 -30.24 -8.22
C ARG A 26 27.37 -29.54 -9.18
N ALA A 27 27.38 -29.91 -10.46
CA ALA A 27 26.40 -29.49 -11.43
C ALA A 27 25.02 -29.92 -10.89
N LEU A 28 24.43 -29.07 -10.04
CA LEU A 28 23.04 -29.21 -9.61
C LEU A 28 22.24 -29.17 -10.90
N GLN A 29 21.55 -30.25 -11.23
CA GLN A 29 20.58 -30.25 -12.34
C GLN A 29 19.60 -29.12 -12.01
N ALA A 30 19.79 -27.99 -12.70
CA ALA A 30 18.94 -26.83 -12.53
C ALA A 30 17.51 -27.30 -12.78
N MET A 31 16.62 -27.13 -11.80
CA MET A 31 15.21 -27.53 -11.89
C MET A 31 14.62 -26.97 -13.19
N GLN A 32 14.03 -27.85 -14.00
CA GLN A 32 13.44 -27.44 -15.26
C GLN A 32 12.13 -26.66 -15.00
N PRO A 33 11.73 -25.76 -15.92
CA PRO A 33 10.52 -24.94 -15.76
C PRO A 33 9.26 -25.77 -15.47
N GLU A 34 9.11 -26.91 -16.14
CA GLU A 34 7.97 -27.80 -15.97
C GLU A 34 7.96 -28.46 -14.59
N GLN A 35 9.12 -28.84 -14.08
CA GLN A 35 9.27 -29.40 -12.72
C GLN A 35 8.95 -28.35 -11.66
N PHE A 36 9.41 -27.11 -11.85
CA PHE A 36 9.13 -25.99 -10.97
C PHE A 36 7.61 -25.71 -10.89
N SER A 37 6.99 -25.53 -12.06
CA SER A 37 5.56 -25.23 -12.11
C SER A 37 4.69 -26.38 -11.62
N SER A 38 5.07 -27.65 -11.88
CA SER A 38 4.38 -28.82 -11.34
C SER A 38 4.47 -28.87 -9.82
N ALA A 39 5.65 -28.70 -9.24
CA ALA A 39 5.83 -28.72 -7.79
C ALA A 39 5.02 -27.62 -7.07
N VAL A 40 4.98 -26.41 -7.66
CA VAL A 40 4.19 -25.30 -7.14
C VAL A 40 2.68 -25.58 -7.25
N LEU A 41 2.21 -26.11 -8.38
CA LEU A 41 0.81 -26.47 -8.57
C LEU A 41 0.36 -27.62 -7.69
N ASP A 42 1.16 -28.66 -7.54
CA ASP A 42 0.86 -29.79 -6.65
C ASP A 42 0.77 -29.36 -5.17
N TRP A 43 1.56 -28.37 -4.77
CA TRP A 43 1.46 -27.78 -3.47
C TRP A 43 0.19 -26.92 -3.33
N TYR A 44 -0.13 -26.10 -4.36
CA TYR A 44 -1.30 -25.24 -4.38
C TYR A 44 -2.60 -26.04 -4.30
N ASP A 45 -2.71 -27.14 -5.01
CA ASP A 45 -3.89 -27.99 -5.00
C ASP A 45 -4.23 -28.53 -3.58
N ARG A 46 -3.22 -28.66 -2.72
CA ARG A 46 -3.37 -29.20 -1.35
C ARG A 46 -3.39 -28.14 -0.26
N HIS A 47 -2.73 -27.02 -0.47
CA HIS A 47 -2.42 -26.04 0.57
C HIS A 47 -2.65 -24.59 0.16
N GLY A 48 -3.04 -24.33 -1.08
CA GLY A 48 -3.35 -23.00 -1.56
C GLY A 48 -4.61 -22.43 -0.93
N ARG A 49 -4.78 -21.12 -1.02
CA ARG A 49 -6.02 -20.45 -0.63
C ARG A 49 -7.00 -20.49 -1.81
N HIS A 50 -8.17 -21.05 -1.58
CA HIS A 50 -9.20 -21.20 -2.60
C HIS A 50 -10.50 -20.47 -2.25
N ASP A 51 -10.53 -19.82 -1.08
CA ASP A 51 -11.71 -19.21 -0.46
C ASP A 51 -11.66 -17.67 -0.38
N LEU A 52 -10.70 -17.05 -1.05
CA LEU A 52 -10.61 -15.59 -1.07
C LEU A 52 -11.79 -15.00 -1.87
N PRO A 53 -12.43 -13.88 -1.43
CA PRO A 53 -13.62 -13.33 -2.07
C PRO A 53 -13.46 -13.01 -3.55
N TRP A 54 -12.26 -12.61 -3.98
CA TRP A 54 -11.95 -12.32 -5.37
C TRP A 54 -11.67 -13.56 -6.23
N GLN A 55 -11.61 -14.75 -5.62
CA GLN A 55 -11.55 -16.04 -6.30
C GLN A 55 -12.93 -16.64 -6.54
N GLN A 56 -13.97 -16.01 -5.98
CA GLN A 56 -15.36 -16.37 -6.26
C GLN A 56 -15.87 -15.51 -7.41
N ASP A 57 -16.64 -16.07 -8.35
CA ASP A 57 -17.19 -15.37 -9.51
C ASP A 57 -16.10 -14.56 -10.26
N ILE A 58 -15.02 -15.21 -10.66
CA ILE A 58 -13.83 -14.59 -11.22
C ILE A 58 -14.18 -13.79 -12.48
N THR A 59 -13.97 -12.47 -12.42
CA THR A 59 -14.08 -11.56 -13.56
C THR A 59 -12.84 -10.67 -13.63
N PRO A 60 -12.49 -10.11 -14.81
CA PRO A 60 -11.41 -9.14 -14.91
C PRO A 60 -11.56 -7.95 -13.96
N TYR A 61 -12.78 -7.46 -13.76
CA TYR A 61 -13.10 -6.37 -12.84
C TYR A 61 -12.77 -6.72 -11.39
N ARG A 62 -13.25 -7.87 -10.88
CA ARG A 62 -13.03 -8.33 -9.51
C ARG A 62 -11.54 -8.59 -9.22
N VAL A 63 -10.86 -9.27 -10.15
CA VAL A 63 -9.42 -9.50 -10.04
C VAL A 63 -8.66 -8.19 -10.03
N TRP A 64 -8.95 -7.28 -10.95
CA TRP A 64 -8.30 -5.98 -11.00
C TRP A 64 -8.47 -5.18 -9.71
N VAL A 65 -9.70 -5.06 -9.18
CA VAL A 65 -9.96 -4.33 -7.93
C VAL A 65 -9.17 -4.94 -6.78
N SER A 66 -9.18 -6.28 -6.63
CA SER A 66 -8.43 -6.96 -5.58
C SER A 66 -6.92 -6.74 -5.71
N GLU A 67 -6.36 -6.84 -6.91
CA GLU A 67 -4.94 -6.61 -7.18
C GLU A 67 -4.51 -5.18 -6.80
N ILE A 68 -5.33 -4.18 -7.11
CA ILE A 68 -5.04 -2.79 -6.73
C ILE A 68 -5.18 -2.60 -5.21
N MET A 69 -6.16 -3.20 -4.55
CA MET A 69 -6.31 -3.14 -3.09
C MET A 69 -5.14 -3.81 -2.36
N LEU A 70 -4.65 -4.93 -2.89
CA LEU A 70 -3.55 -5.71 -2.31
C LEU A 70 -2.16 -5.07 -2.49
N GLN A 71 -2.03 -4.04 -3.35
CA GLN A 71 -0.77 -3.31 -3.46
C GLN A 71 -0.38 -2.68 -2.11
N GLN A 72 0.68 -3.21 -1.47
CA GLN A 72 1.20 -2.76 -0.17
C GLN A 72 0.18 -2.86 0.99
N THR A 73 -0.85 -3.68 0.86
CA THR A 73 -1.87 -3.91 1.88
C THR A 73 -1.99 -5.42 2.16
N GLN A 74 -2.15 -5.78 3.42
CA GLN A 74 -2.30 -7.18 3.81
C GLN A 74 -3.68 -7.74 3.43
N VAL A 75 -3.75 -9.02 3.09
CA VAL A 75 -5.00 -9.72 2.74
C VAL A 75 -6.07 -9.55 3.81
N SER A 76 -5.72 -9.75 5.09
CA SER A 76 -6.67 -9.59 6.21
C SER A 76 -7.32 -8.21 6.29
N THR A 77 -6.61 -7.18 5.86
CA THR A 77 -7.18 -5.83 5.76
C THR A 77 -8.10 -5.71 4.55
N VAL A 78 -7.68 -6.26 3.39
CA VAL A 78 -8.42 -6.10 2.13
C VAL A 78 -9.76 -6.82 2.14
N LEU A 79 -9.90 -7.95 2.83
CA LEU A 79 -11.14 -8.75 2.87
C LEU A 79 -12.39 -7.88 3.08
N ASN A 80 -12.46 -7.15 4.21
CA ASN A 80 -13.61 -6.32 4.53
C ASN A 80 -13.81 -5.12 3.57
N TYR A 81 -12.72 -4.61 2.97
CA TYR A 81 -12.81 -3.52 2.00
C TYR A 81 -13.33 -4.00 0.66
N PHE A 82 -12.88 -5.16 0.22
CA PHE A 82 -13.29 -5.73 -1.06
C PHE A 82 -14.79 -6.03 -1.08
N ASP A 83 -15.32 -6.67 -0.04
CA ASP A 83 -16.75 -7.01 0.03
C ASP A 83 -17.62 -5.74 -0.02
N ARG A 84 -17.33 -4.73 0.81
CA ARG A 84 -18.07 -3.45 0.80
C ARG A 84 -17.96 -2.72 -0.54
N PHE A 85 -16.77 -2.78 -1.16
CA PHE A 85 -16.55 -2.14 -2.46
C PHE A 85 -17.34 -2.82 -3.57
N MET A 86 -17.36 -4.16 -3.58
CA MET A 86 -18.13 -4.94 -4.55
C MET A 86 -19.65 -4.82 -4.34
N GLU A 87 -20.11 -4.66 -3.10
CA GLU A 87 -21.51 -4.41 -2.79
C GLU A 87 -21.97 -3.04 -3.34
N ALA A 88 -21.16 -1.99 -3.12
CA ALA A 88 -21.49 -0.64 -3.55
C ALA A 88 -21.26 -0.44 -5.07
N LEU A 89 -20.19 -1.00 -5.62
CA LEU A 89 -19.73 -0.80 -6.99
C LEU A 89 -19.48 -2.17 -7.67
N PRO A 90 -20.53 -2.93 -7.98
CA PRO A 90 -20.41 -4.32 -8.42
C PRO A 90 -19.85 -4.49 -9.84
N THR A 91 -19.82 -3.44 -10.64
CA THR A 91 -19.38 -3.47 -12.04
C THR A 91 -18.43 -2.33 -12.36
N VAL A 92 -17.67 -2.49 -13.45
CA VAL A 92 -16.79 -1.41 -13.96
C VAL A 92 -17.59 -0.17 -14.34
N GLN A 93 -18.82 -0.35 -14.83
CA GLN A 93 -19.75 0.75 -15.14
C GLN A 93 -20.15 1.51 -13.86
N ALA A 94 -20.57 0.78 -12.81
CA ALA A 94 -20.92 1.40 -11.53
C ALA A 94 -19.76 2.22 -10.96
N LEU A 95 -18.52 1.70 -11.05
CA LEU A 95 -17.32 2.42 -10.61
C LEU A 95 -17.04 3.65 -11.49
N ALA A 96 -17.26 3.58 -12.80
CA ALA A 96 -17.05 4.69 -13.71
C ALA A 96 -18.02 5.84 -13.44
N ASP A 97 -19.28 5.52 -13.14
CA ASP A 97 -20.38 6.48 -12.94
C ASP A 97 -20.42 7.04 -11.50
N ALA A 98 -19.78 6.39 -10.55
CA ALA A 98 -19.79 6.82 -9.15
C ALA A 98 -19.17 8.21 -8.97
N PRO A 99 -19.68 9.03 -8.04
CA PRO A 99 -18.98 10.23 -7.59
C PRO A 99 -17.58 9.88 -7.01
N GLU A 100 -16.59 10.73 -7.27
CA GLU A 100 -15.21 10.51 -6.76
C GLU A 100 -15.18 10.38 -5.23
N ASP A 101 -15.97 11.21 -4.53
CA ASP A 101 -16.04 11.18 -3.07
C ASP A 101 -16.56 9.84 -2.53
N GLU A 102 -17.49 9.17 -3.23
CA GLU A 102 -17.97 7.84 -2.87
C GLU A 102 -16.85 6.79 -2.99
N VAL A 103 -16.11 6.81 -4.10
CA VAL A 103 -14.98 5.90 -4.33
C VAL A 103 -13.89 6.12 -3.27
N LEU A 104 -13.56 7.37 -2.96
CA LEU A 104 -12.59 7.72 -1.93
C LEU A 104 -13.08 7.37 -0.52
N HIS A 105 -14.40 7.51 -0.25
CA HIS A 105 -15.00 7.07 1.01
C HIS A 105 -14.87 5.56 1.22
N LEU A 106 -15.22 4.75 0.22
CA LEU A 106 -15.07 3.30 0.25
C LEU A 106 -13.61 2.87 0.43
N TRP A 107 -12.66 3.69 -0.03
CA TRP A 107 -11.21 3.45 0.09
C TRP A 107 -10.61 3.96 1.40
N THR A 108 -11.36 4.73 2.20
CA THR A 108 -10.85 5.40 3.40
C THR A 108 -10.27 4.41 4.40
N GLY A 109 -8.97 4.52 4.67
CA GLY A 109 -8.20 3.65 5.58
C GLY A 109 -7.23 2.70 4.87
N LEU A 110 -7.40 2.39 3.57
CA LEU A 110 -6.44 1.59 2.80
C LEU A 110 -5.13 2.35 2.48
N GLY A 111 -5.17 3.69 2.49
CA GLY A 111 -4.01 4.51 2.13
C GLY A 111 -3.69 4.49 0.62
N TYR A 112 -2.65 5.27 0.22
CA TYR A 112 -2.24 5.38 -1.18
C TYR A 112 -3.42 5.69 -2.12
N TYR A 113 -4.16 6.74 -1.83
CA TYR A 113 -5.43 7.10 -2.49
C TYR A 113 -5.33 7.34 -4.00
N THR A 114 -4.12 7.59 -4.51
CA THR A 114 -3.86 7.60 -5.96
C THR A 114 -4.29 6.30 -6.63
N ARG A 115 -4.27 5.16 -5.89
CA ARG A 115 -4.77 3.88 -6.39
C ARG A 115 -6.27 3.94 -6.68
N ALA A 116 -7.06 4.48 -5.74
CA ALA A 116 -8.51 4.64 -5.90
C ALA A 116 -8.86 5.56 -7.07
N ARG A 117 -8.17 6.71 -7.20
CA ARG A 117 -8.37 7.62 -8.34
C ARG A 117 -7.99 6.99 -9.68
N ASN A 118 -6.86 6.29 -9.73
CA ASN A 118 -6.48 5.55 -10.93
C ASN A 118 -7.47 4.43 -11.26
N LEU A 119 -8.00 3.76 -10.22
CA LEU A 119 -9.04 2.74 -10.39
C LEU A 119 -10.27 3.37 -11.07
N GLN A 120 -10.80 4.48 -10.58
CA GLN A 120 -11.94 5.15 -11.20
C GLN A 120 -11.62 5.70 -12.60
N LYS A 121 -10.45 6.31 -12.78
CA LYS A 121 -10.01 6.79 -14.10
C LYS A 121 -9.93 5.66 -15.12
N THR A 122 -9.40 4.52 -14.72
CA THR A 122 -9.32 3.33 -15.57
C THR A 122 -10.71 2.76 -15.87
N ALA A 123 -11.62 2.73 -14.89
CA ALA A 123 -13.00 2.31 -15.13
C ALA A 123 -13.68 3.17 -16.21
N LYS A 124 -13.53 4.50 -16.15
CA LYS A 124 -14.04 5.43 -17.18
C LYS A 124 -13.47 5.14 -18.56
N ILE A 125 -12.17 4.86 -18.66
CA ILE A 125 -11.52 4.49 -19.94
C ILE A 125 -12.06 3.14 -20.45
N VAL A 126 -12.16 2.13 -19.58
CA VAL A 126 -12.68 0.80 -19.98
C VAL A 126 -14.11 0.90 -20.50
N VAL A 127 -14.93 1.72 -19.86
CA VAL A 127 -16.31 1.95 -20.32
C VAL A 127 -16.33 2.71 -21.65
N ALA A 128 -15.62 3.83 -21.75
CA ALA A 128 -15.68 4.72 -22.92
C ALA A 128 -14.99 4.11 -24.15
N ASP A 129 -13.81 3.53 -23.99
CA ASP A 129 -12.95 3.14 -25.12
C ASP A 129 -13.03 1.63 -25.41
N HIS A 130 -13.53 0.83 -24.46
CA HIS A 130 -13.59 -0.64 -24.58
C HIS A 130 -15.00 -1.22 -24.31
N GLY A 131 -16.04 -0.38 -24.26
CA GLY A 131 -17.42 -0.83 -24.09
C GLY A 131 -17.70 -1.58 -22.78
N GLY A 132 -16.94 -1.33 -21.73
CA GLY A 132 -17.05 -1.98 -20.44
C GLY A 132 -16.27 -3.31 -20.31
N GLU A 133 -15.57 -3.74 -21.36
CA GLU A 133 -14.79 -4.97 -21.38
C GLU A 133 -13.29 -4.69 -21.27
N PHE A 134 -12.60 -5.39 -20.38
CA PHE A 134 -11.14 -5.25 -20.25
C PHE A 134 -10.43 -5.81 -21.49
N PRO A 135 -9.40 -5.11 -22.01
CA PRO A 135 -8.59 -5.63 -23.11
C PRO A 135 -7.99 -7.01 -22.77
N ARG A 136 -8.10 -7.96 -23.70
CA ARG A 136 -7.52 -9.30 -23.55
C ARG A 136 -6.06 -9.36 -24.01
N ASP A 137 -5.32 -8.30 -23.78
CA ASP A 137 -3.95 -8.09 -24.23
C ASP A 137 -3.18 -7.35 -23.13
N VAL A 138 -2.06 -7.94 -22.68
CA VAL A 138 -1.22 -7.38 -21.62
C VAL A 138 -0.66 -6.01 -22.02
N GLU A 139 -0.27 -5.83 -23.28
CA GLU A 139 0.27 -4.55 -23.78
C GLU A 139 -0.77 -3.45 -23.74
N LYS A 140 -2.05 -3.76 -23.98
CA LYS A 140 -3.15 -2.80 -23.81
C LYS A 140 -3.51 -2.56 -22.36
N LEU A 141 -3.47 -3.59 -21.51
CA LEU A 141 -3.75 -3.45 -20.07
C LEU A 141 -2.76 -2.51 -19.39
N ILE A 142 -1.47 -2.56 -19.74
CA ILE A 142 -0.45 -1.67 -19.13
C ILE A 142 -0.60 -0.20 -19.50
N LEU A 143 -1.35 0.14 -20.51
CA LEU A 143 -1.65 1.52 -20.88
C LEU A 143 -2.71 2.16 -19.97
N LEU A 144 -3.45 1.35 -19.23
CA LEU A 144 -4.49 1.82 -18.33
C LEU A 144 -3.86 2.39 -17.03
N PRO A 145 -4.35 3.53 -16.53
CA PRO A 145 -3.81 4.19 -15.34
C PRO A 145 -3.74 3.28 -14.12
N GLY A 146 -2.56 3.19 -13.49
CA GLY A 146 -2.36 2.38 -12.27
C GLY A 146 -2.18 0.88 -12.51
N ILE A 147 -2.22 0.41 -13.75
CA ILE A 147 -1.96 -0.98 -14.13
C ILE A 147 -0.51 -1.11 -14.62
N GLY A 148 0.34 -1.66 -13.77
CA GLY A 148 1.71 -2.02 -14.14
C GLY A 148 1.79 -3.43 -14.73
N LEU A 149 2.96 -3.81 -15.26
CA LEU A 149 3.17 -5.11 -15.92
C LEU A 149 2.74 -6.31 -15.05
N SER A 150 3.05 -6.31 -13.75
CA SER A 150 2.63 -7.39 -12.84
C SER A 150 1.12 -7.46 -12.65
N THR A 151 0.46 -6.31 -12.49
CA THR A 151 -1.00 -6.24 -12.35
C THR A 151 -1.69 -6.66 -13.67
N ALA A 152 -1.18 -6.21 -14.82
CA ALA A 152 -1.68 -6.64 -16.13
C ALA A 152 -1.55 -8.17 -16.31
N GLY A 153 -0.39 -8.73 -15.93
CA GLY A 153 -0.16 -10.17 -15.93
C GLY A 153 -1.13 -10.92 -15.01
N ALA A 154 -1.42 -10.39 -13.81
CA ALA A 154 -2.37 -10.99 -12.88
C ALA A 154 -3.80 -10.98 -13.45
N ILE A 155 -4.27 -9.84 -13.98
CA ILE A 155 -5.58 -9.76 -14.64
C ILE A 155 -5.69 -10.77 -15.79
N ALA A 156 -4.70 -10.77 -16.69
CA ALA A 156 -4.68 -11.64 -17.86
C ALA A 156 -4.66 -13.14 -17.48
N SER A 157 -3.82 -13.52 -16.52
CA SER A 157 -3.66 -14.92 -16.12
C SER A 157 -4.81 -15.41 -15.26
N LEU A 158 -5.21 -14.68 -14.21
CA LEU A 158 -6.21 -15.13 -13.24
C LEU A 158 -7.63 -15.14 -13.83
N SER A 159 -7.99 -14.10 -14.62
CA SER A 159 -9.37 -13.95 -15.09
C SER A 159 -9.59 -14.29 -16.55
N MET A 160 -8.54 -14.31 -17.38
CA MET A 160 -8.68 -14.53 -18.82
C MET A 160 -8.00 -15.82 -19.28
N GLY A 161 -7.22 -16.50 -18.42
CA GLY A 161 -6.47 -17.70 -18.78
C GLY A 161 -5.32 -17.46 -19.76
N ILE A 162 -4.89 -16.21 -19.92
CA ILE A 162 -3.81 -15.82 -20.83
C ILE A 162 -2.49 -16.00 -20.09
N ARG A 163 -1.53 -16.68 -20.72
CA ARG A 163 -0.19 -16.84 -20.17
C ARG A 163 0.50 -15.48 -20.08
N ALA A 164 0.68 -15.01 -18.86
CA ALA A 164 1.41 -13.79 -18.54
C ALA A 164 2.14 -13.96 -17.21
N PRO A 165 3.44 -13.66 -17.12
CA PRO A 165 4.17 -13.70 -15.88
C PRO A 165 3.75 -12.56 -14.95
N ILE A 166 3.91 -12.77 -13.65
CA ILE A 166 3.79 -11.73 -12.64
C ILE A 166 5.07 -11.61 -11.83
N LEU A 167 5.33 -10.43 -11.29
CA LEU A 167 6.47 -10.18 -10.42
C LEU A 167 6.10 -9.18 -9.31
N ASP A 168 5.06 -9.52 -8.54
CA ASP A 168 4.66 -8.80 -7.35
C ASP A 168 5.68 -8.97 -6.21
N GLY A 169 5.44 -8.39 -5.06
CA GLY A 169 6.34 -8.49 -3.91
C GLY A 169 6.56 -9.92 -3.39
N ASN A 170 5.56 -10.80 -3.50
CA ASN A 170 5.61 -12.19 -3.08
C ASN A 170 6.40 -13.03 -4.08
N VAL A 171 6.02 -12.98 -5.35
CA VAL A 171 6.70 -13.72 -6.43
C VAL A 171 8.15 -13.29 -6.56
N LYS A 172 8.42 -11.99 -6.48
CA LYS A 172 9.78 -11.44 -6.47
C LYS A 172 10.64 -12.04 -5.36
N ARG A 173 10.10 -12.18 -4.15
CA ARG A 173 10.81 -12.79 -3.02
C ARG A 173 11.05 -14.29 -3.24
N VAL A 174 10.06 -15.03 -3.74
CA VAL A 174 10.21 -16.46 -4.06
C VAL A 174 11.31 -16.65 -5.10
N LEU A 175 11.22 -15.94 -6.22
CA LEU A 175 12.19 -16.11 -7.32
C LEU A 175 13.59 -15.62 -6.96
N ALA A 176 13.71 -14.49 -6.24
CA ALA A 176 15.01 -14.00 -5.77
C ALA A 176 15.70 -14.96 -4.82
N ARG A 177 14.95 -15.70 -3.98
CA ARG A 177 15.49 -16.76 -3.13
C ARG A 177 15.80 -18.03 -3.91
N PHE A 178 14.89 -18.41 -4.79
CA PHE A 178 15.06 -19.61 -5.61
C PHE A 178 16.35 -19.58 -6.42
N THR A 179 16.73 -18.41 -6.96
CA THR A 179 17.94 -18.20 -7.77
C THR A 179 19.08 -17.50 -7.02
N ALA A 180 18.99 -17.30 -5.72
CA ALA A 180 19.92 -16.49 -4.92
C ALA A 180 20.31 -15.17 -5.62
N GLN A 181 19.32 -14.45 -6.18
CA GLN A 181 19.52 -13.29 -7.04
C GLN A 181 20.25 -12.16 -6.29
N GLU A 182 21.45 -11.85 -6.70
CA GLU A 182 22.24 -10.76 -6.15
C GLU A 182 21.74 -9.40 -6.66
N GLY A 183 21.91 -8.37 -5.83
CA GLY A 183 21.50 -7.00 -6.10
C GLY A 183 20.10 -6.66 -5.62
N TYR A 184 19.83 -5.36 -5.48
CA TYR A 184 18.52 -4.88 -5.05
C TYR A 184 17.48 -5.03 -6.18
N PRO A 185 16.33 -5.72 -5.96
CA PRO A 185 15.33 -5.98 -6.99
C PRO A 185 14.66 -4.74 -7.61
N GLY A 186 14.89 -3.56 -7.05
CA GLY A 186 14.43 -2.30 -7.62
C GLY A 186 15.41 -1.68 -8.62
N GLU A 187 16.60 -2.25 -8.78
CA GLU A 187 17.53 -1.84 -9.82
C GLU A 187 17.10 -2.40 -11.17
N PRO A 188 17.11 -1.59 -12.26
CA PRO A 188 16.60 -2.02 -13.57
C PRO A 188 17.22 -3.32 -14.08
N LYS A 189 18.52 -3.51 -13.88
CA LYS A 189 19.24 -4.73 -14.29
C LYS A 189 18.72 -5.97 -13.54
N VAL A 190 18.59 -5.87 -12.22
CA VAL A 190 18.11 -6.97 -11.36
C VAL A 190 16.64 -7.26 -11.63
N ALA A 191 15.82 -6.22 -11.77
CA ALA A 191 14.41 -6.35 -12.14
C ALA A 191 14.25 -7.10 -13.47
N LYS A 192 15.04 -6.74 -14.51
CA LYS A 192 15.02 -7.43 -15.80
C LYS A 192 15.37 -8.92 -15.67
N GLN A 193 16.34 -9.28 -14.85
CA GLN A 193 16.72 -10.68 -14.60
C GLN A 193 15.59 -11.45 -13.92
N LEU A 194 14.95 -10.85 -12.89
CA LEU A 194 13.83 -11.48 -12.21
C LEU A 194 12.60 -11.63 -13.10
N TRP A 195 12.33 -10.67 -14.00
CA TRP A 195 11.28 -10.81 -15.01
C TRP A 195 11.57 -11.95 -16.00
N ALA A 196 12.81 -12.09 -16.48
CA ALA A 196 13.21 -13.20 -17.32
C ALA A 196 13.04 -14.55 -16.59
N THR A 197 13.34 -14.59 -15.29
CA THR A 197 13.11 -15.76 -14.43
C THR A 197 11.61 -16.04 -14.29
N ALA A 198 10.78 -15.04 -14.05
CA ALA A 198 9.32 -15.19 -13.97
C ALA A 198 8.75 -15.72 -15.30
N GLU A 199 9.17 -15.14 -16.42
CA GLU A 199 8.76 -15.60 -17.76
C GLU A 199 9.12 -17.06 -18.00
N ARG A 200 10.36 -17.46 -17.66
CA ARG A 200 10.85 -18.83 -17.84
C ARG A 200 10.04 -19.86 -17.07
N PHE A 201 9.63 -19.56 -15.84
CA PHE A 201 8.93 -20.50 -14.95
C PHE A 201 7.39 -20.43 -15.06
N THR A 202 6.83 -19.46 -15.80
CA THR A 202 5.37 -19.38 -16.00
C THR A 202 4.92 -20.44 -17.01
N PRO A 203 4.08 -21.41 -16.64
CA PRO A 203 3.66 -22.49 -17.51
C PRO A 203 2.61 -22.02 -18.55
N HIS A 204 2.41 -22.83 -19.59
CA HIS A 204 1.35 -22.62 -20.58
C HIS A 204 -0.01 -23.17 -20.14
N ARG A 205 -0.02 -24.15 -19.22
CA ARG A 205 -1.25 -24.76 -18.71
C ARG A 205 -1.49 -24.35 -17.27
N ARG A 206 -2.77 -24.22 -16.88
CA ARG A 206 -3.17 -23.87 -15.53
C ARG A 206 -2.52 -22.56 -15.02
N VAL A 207 -2.34 -21.60 -15.92
CA VAL A 207 -1.63 -20.34 -15.62
C VAL A 207 -2.32 -19.56 -14.49
N ASN A 208 -3.66 -19.59 -14.45
CA ASN A 208 -4.45 -18.97 -13.37
C ASN A 208 -4.10 -19.58 -12.00
N ASN A 209 -4.12 -20.91 -11.89
CA ASN A 209 -3.74 -21.62 -10.66
C ASN A 209 -2.28 -21.34 -10.28
N TYR A 210 -1.38 -21.36 -11.26
CA TYR A 210 0.03 -21.10 -11.04
C TYR A 210 0.30 -19.67 -10.55
N THR A 211 -0.36 -18.68 -11.14
CA THR A 211 -0.24 -17.28 -10.73
C THR A 211 -0.68 -17.11 -9.28
N GLN A 212 -1.84 -17.66 -8.91
CA GLN A 212 -2.32 -17.66 -7.53
C GLN A 212 -1.37 -18.44 -6.60
N ALA A 213 -0.92 -19.61 -7.02
CA ALA A 213 0.01 -20.45 -6.27
C ALA A 213 1.32 -19.72 -5.92
N MET A 214 1.89 -19.00 -6.85
CA MET A 214 3.12 -18.22 -6.63
C MET A 214 2.93 -17.09 -5.63
N MET A 215 1.78 -16.41 -5.68
CA MET A 215 1.44 -15.38 -4.69
C MET A 215 1.22 -16.01 -3.30
N ASP A 216 0.51 -17.14 -3.24
CA ASP A 216 0.25 -17.87 -2.00
C ASP A 216 1.54 -18.42 -1.37
N LEU A 217 2.40 -19.03 -2.16
CA LEU A 217 3.70 -19.53 -1.71
C LEU A 217 4.52 -18.42 -1.06
N GLY A 218 4.54 -17.25 -1.69
CA GLY A 218 5.21 -16.07 -1.14
C GLY A 218 4.54 -15.56 0.14
N ALA A 219 3.22 -15.52 0.20
CA ALA A 219 2.48 -14.98 1.33
C ALA A 219 2.48 -15.90 2.57
N THR A 220 2.46 -17.23 2.38
CA THR A 220 2.24 -18.19 3.48
C THR A 220 3.48 -18.98 3.89
N LEU A 221 4.34 -19.40 2.95
CA LEU A 221 5.54 -20.19 3.23
C LEU A 221 6.83 -19.38 3.10
N CYS A 222 7.07 -18.79 1.94
CA CYS A 222 8.29 -18.03 1.69
C CYS A 222 8.17 -16.61 2.25
N THR A 223 7.82 -16.48 3.53
CA THR A 223 7.60 -15.21 4.22
C THR A 223 8.89 -14.40 4.38
N ARG A 224 8.77 -13.10 4.65
CA ARG A 224 9.91 -12.17 4.65
C ARG A 224 10.98 -12.53 5.70
N SER A 225 10.59 -12.77 6.94
CA SER A 225 11.50 -12.91 8.08
C SER A 225 11.66 -14.33 8.58
N LYS A 226 10.63 -15.18 8.43
CA LYS A 226 10.60 -16.56 8.93
C LYS A 226 10.01 -17.49 7.86
N PRO A 227 10.77 -17.78 6.78
CA PRO A 227 10.28 -18.71 5.77
C PRO A 227 10.23 -20.14 6.29
N SER A 228 9.16 -20.86 5.95
CA SER A 228 8.97 -22.28 6.31
C SER A 228 9.55 -23.18 5.22
N CYS A 229 10.89 -23.16 5.05
CA CYS A 229 11.56 -23.80 3.93
C CYS A 229 11.35 -25.32 3.88
N LEU A 230 11.30 -26.02 5.02
CA LEU A 230 11.07 -27.47 5.08
C LEU A 230 9.69 -27.91 4.55
N LEU A 231 8.73 -26.99 4.47
CA LEU A 231 7.40 -27.25 3.91
C LEU A 231 7.27 -26.75 2.45
N CYS A 232 8.34 -26.12 1.92
CA CYS A 232 8.32 -25.49 0.62
C CYS A 232 8.49 -26.52 -0.50
N PRO A 233 7.65 -26.54 -1.54
CA PRO A 233 7.79 -27.49 -2.66
C PRO A 233 9.08 -27.29 -3.45
N LEU A 234 9.76 -26.16 -3.28
CA LEU A 234 10.99 -25.78 -3.96
C LEU A 234 12.26 -25.99 -3.11
N GLU A 235 12.11 -26.49 -1.87
CA GLU A 235 13.18 -26.60 -0.87
C GLU A 235 14.49 -27.13 -1.45
N ARG A 236 14.44 -28.32 -2.08
CA ARG A 236 15.62 -29.04 -2.55
C ARG A 236 16.39 -28.37 -3.70
N SER A 237 15.74 -27.43 -4.39
CA SER A 237 16.30 -26.72 -5.54
C SER A 237 16.46 -25.22 -5.29
N CYS A 238 16.11 -24.73 -4.10
CA CYS A 238 16.19 -23.33 -3.75
C CYS A 238 17.63 -22.96 -3.37
N GLU A 239 18.30 -22.16 -4.20
CA GLU A 239 19.70 -21.79 -4.00
C GLU A 239 19.91 -21.05 -2.68
N ALA A 240 19.04 -20.10 -2.31
CA ALA A 240 19.15 -19.39 -1.04
C ALA A 240 19.04 -20.33 0.16
N HIS A 241 18.19 -21.37 0.10
CA HIS A 241 18.04 -22.36 1.16
C HIS A 241 19.29 -23.27 1.26
N MET A 242 19.80 -23.75 0.16
CA MET A 242 21.02 -24.56 0.12
C MET A 242 22.25 -23.81 0.67
N LEU A 243 22.24 -22.48 0.56
CA LEU A 243 23.29 -21.60 1.08
C LEU A 243 23.04 -21.13 2.52
N GLY A 244 21.86 -21.39 3.09
CA GLY A 244 21.46 -20.86 4.42
C GLY A 244 21.27 -19.34 4.41
N LEU A 245 20.90 -18.75 3.26
CA LEU A 245 20.83 -17.30 3.03
C LEU A 245 19.41 -16.80 2.75
N GLU A 246 18.38 -17.51 3.16
CA GLU A 246 16.99 -17.20 2.85
C GLU A 246 16.59 -15.79 3.32
N THR A 247 17.08 -15.37 4.48
CA THR A 247 16.77 -14.04 5.04
C THR A 247 17.57 -12.91 4.41
N ARG A 248 18.68 -13.23 3.71
CA ARG A 248 19.47 -12.27 2.94
C ARG A 248 18.71 -11.83 1.68
N TYR A 249 18.02 -12.74 1.03
CA TYR A 249 17.32 -12.46 -0.23
C TYR A 249 15.82 -12.20 -0.04
N PRO A 250 15.24 -11.33 -0.82
CA PRO A 250 15.85 -10.38 -1.77
C PRO A 250 16.69 -9.32 -1.03
N ILE A 251 17.79 -8.88 -1.65
CA ILE A 251 18.65 -7.81 -1.09
C ILE A 251 17.81 -6.56 -0.86
N PRO A 252 17.78 -6.01 0.38
CA PRO A 252 16.94 -4.87 0.70
C PRO A 252 17.44 -3.57 0.05
N LYS A 253 16.52 -2.63 -0.15
CA LYS A 253 16.90 -1.26 -0.53
C LYS A 253 17.80 -0.65 0.55
N PRO A 254 18.88 0.03 0.19
CA PRO A 254 19.66 0.81 1.14
C PRO A 254 18.78 1.74 1.95
N ARG A 255 18.95 1.74 3.28
CA ARG A 255 18.16 2.59 4.18
C ARG A 255 18.54 4.05 3.96
N LYS A 256 17.53 4.90 3.79
CA LYS A 256 17.68 6.36 3.85
C LYS A 256 17.08 6.86 5.17
N THR A 257 17.65 7.91 5.73
CA THR A 257 17.02 8.63 6.85
C THR A 257 15.68 9.19 6.39
N VAL A 258 14.67 9.03 7.22
CA VAL A 258 13.31 9.52 6.93
C VAL A 258 13.20 10.93 7.50
N PRO A 259 13.00 11.98 6.67
CA PRO A 259 12.81 13.34 7.16
C PRO A 259 11.58 13.44 8.06
N GLN A 260 11.64 14.35 9.04
CA GLN A 260 10.49 14.70 9.87
C GLN A 260 9.96 16.06 9.42
N LYS A 261 8.65 16.18 9.34
CA LYS A 261 7.91 17.42 9.10
C LYS A 261 6.94 17.65 10.26
N ARG A 262 6.62 18.89 10.52
CA ARG A 262 5.65 19.32 11.54
C ARG A 262 4.55 20.11 10.82
N THR A 263 3.33 20.02 11.32
CA THR A 263 2.22 20.88 10.91
C THR A 263 1.24 21.04 12.07
N LEU A 264 0.63 22.19 12.16
CA LEU A 264 -0.49 22.47 13.02
C LEU A 264 -1.78 22.21 12.23
N MET A 265 -2.73 21.48 12.83
CA MET A 265 -4.04 21.21 12.22
C MET A 265 -5.15 21.75 13.13
N PRO A 266 -5.69 22.96 12.87
CA PRO A 266 -6.82 23.48 13.61
C PRO A 266 -8.11 22.76 13.18
N MET A 267 -8.87 22.33 14.17
CA MET A 267 -10.24 21.84 14.03
C MET A 267 -11.18 22.97 14.43
N LEU A 268 -11.59 23.76 13.43
CA LEU A 268 -12.50 24.88 13.62
C LEU A 268 -13.92 24.34 13.80
N ALA A 269 -14.46 24.47 15.01
CA ALA A 269 -15.78 23.97 15.38
C ALA A 269 -16.78 25.14 15.47
N ASN A 270 -17.86 25.10 14.69
CA ASN A 270 -18.94 26.07 14.77
C ASN A 270 -19.87 25.75 15.96
N GLU A 271 -20.91 26.58 16.14
CA GLU A 271 -21.88 26.46 17.25
C GLU A 271 -22.67 25.14 17.22
N ASP A 272 -22.86 24.54 16.04
CA ASP A 272 -23.47 23.21 15.88
C ASP A 272 -22.51 22.05 16.13
N GLY A 273 -21.25 22.31 16.49
CA GLY A 273 -20.20 21.30 16.67
C GLY A 273 -19.68 20.70 15.36
N ALA A 274 -20.04 21.27 14.20
CA ALA A 274 -19.48 20.83 12.93
C ALA A 274 -18.06 21.38 12.72
N ILE A 275 -17.20 20.60 12.08
CA ILE A 275 -15.78 20.95 11.86
C ILE A 275 -15.57 21.41 10.42
N LEU A 276 -14.89 22.52 10.23
CA LEU A 276 -14.56 23.04 8.90
C LEU A 276 -13.47 22.17 8.25
N LEU A 277 -13.78 21.59 7.09
CA LEU A 277 -12.87 20.85 6.24
C LEU A 277 -12.70 21.53 4.88
N TYR A 278 -11.54 21.31 4.27
CA TYR A 278 -11.30 21.70 2.90
C TYR A 278 -10.92 20.52 2.03
N ARG A 279 -11.26 20.61 0.74
CA ARG A 279 -10.88 19.62 -0.27
C ARG A 279 -9.48 19.92 -0.78
N ARG A 280 -8.57 18.98 -0.58
CA ARG A 280 -7.19 19.13 -1.06
C ARG A 280 -7.13 19.12 -2.60
N PRO A 281 -6.18 19.85 -3.20
CA PRO A 281 -5.91 19.72 -4.64
C PRO A 281 -5.74 18.27 -5.05
N SER A 282 -6.11 17.91 -6.28
CA SER A 282 -6.04 16.52 -6.77
C SER A 282 -4.62 15.94 -6.81
N SER A 283 -3.59 16.78 -6.77
CA SER A 283 -2.17 16.39 -6.71
C SER A 283 -1.58 16.57 -5.31
N GLY A 284 -0.48 15.90 -5.03
CA GLY A 284 0.24 16.03 -3.76
C GLY A 284 -0.24 15.05 -2.67
N LEU A 285 0.09 15.39 -1.43
CA LEU A 285 -0.23 14.58 -0.25
C LEU A 285 -1.75 14.57 -0.02
N TRP A 286 -2.32 13.36 0.12
CA TRP A 286 -3.77 13.17 0.30
C TRP A 286 -4.64 13.89 -0.76
N GLY A 287 -4.12 14.07 -1.96
CA GLY A 287 -4.80 14.82 -3.00
C GLY A 287 -6.22 14.33 -3.26
N GLY A 288 -7.15 15.27 -3.42
CA GLY A 288 -8.59 15.03 -3.61
C GLY A 288 -9.34 14.62 -2.35
N LEU A 289 -8.68 14.39 -1.21
CA LEU A 289 -9.34 14.10 0.06
C LEU A 289 -9.74 15.37 0.79
N TRP A 290 -10.77 15.26 1.62
CA TRP A 290 -11.13 16.28 2.58
C TRP A 290 -10.19 16.23 3.79
N SER A 291 -9.72 17.38 4.23
CA SER A 291 -8.70 17.53 5.26
C SER A 291 -9.00 18.71 6.16
N LEU A 292 -8.40 18.68 7.35
CA LEU A 292 -8.25 19.87 8.18
C LEU A 292 -7.24 20.81 7.52
N PRO A 293 -7.36 22.13 7.72
CA PRO A 293 -6.33 23.09 7.35
C PRO A 293 -4.96 22.71 7.94
N GLU A 294 -3.89 22.95 7.18
CA GLU A 294 -2.51 22.75 7.60
C GLU A 294 -1.83 24.13 7.72
N LEU A 295 -1.31 24.45 8.91
CA LEU A 295 -0.63 25.69 9.19
C LEU A 295 0.80 25.41 9.66
N ASP A 296 1.70 26.35 9.39
CA ASP A 296 3.08 26.26 9.87
C ASP A 296 3.17 26.62 11.35
N ASP A 297 2.42 27.61 11.79
CA ASP A 297 2.30 28.03 13.18
C ASP A 297 0.88 28.51 13.55
N PHE A 298 0.71 28.90 14.81
CA PHE A 298 -0.58 29.34 15.35
C PHE A 298 -0.96 30.76 14.87
N ASP A 299 0.01 31.58 14.50
CA ASP A 299 -0.25 32.96 14.04
C ASP A 299 -0.98 32.96 12.69
N ASP A 300 -0.79 31.91 11.88
CA ASP A 300 -1.51 31.72 10.60
C ASP A 300 -3.01 31.47 10.79
N LEU A 301 -3.43 31.06 12.00
CA LEU A 301 -4.83 30.76 12.31
C LEU A 301 -5.72 32.02 12.19
N GLN A 302 -5.22 33.18 12.61
CA GLN A 302 -5.98 34.43 12.48
C GLN A 302 -6.22 34.81 11.01
N HIS A 303 -5.22 34.53 10.16
CA HIS A 303 -5.35 34.78 8.72
C HIS A 303 -6.39 33.85 8.11
N LEU A 304 -6.34 32.56 8.42
CA LEU A 304 -7.34 31.57 8.00
C LEU A 304 -8.76 31.97 8.43
N ALA A 305 -8.91 32.34 9.69
CA ALA A 305 -10.21 32.78 10.21
C ALA A 305 -10.76 34.01 9.47
N THR A 306 -9.90 34.98 9.20
CA THR A 306 -10.27 36.19 8.44
C THR A 306 -10.71 35.87 7.01
N GLN A 307 -10.02 34.94 6.34
CA GLN A 307 -10.38 34.51 4.98
C GLN A 307 -11.77 33.89 4.90
N HIS A 308 -12.21 33.22 5.96
CA HIS A 308 -13.51 32.53 6.02
C HIS A 308 -14.54 33.28 6.86
N ALA A 309 -14.31 34.56 7.14
CA ALA A 309 -15.20 35.40 7.95
C ALA A 309 -15.60 34.76 9.29
N LEU A 310 -14.63 34.09 9.97
CA LEU A 310 -14.80 33.43 11.24
C LEU A 310 -14.23 34.28 12.37
N GLN A 311 -14.90 34.30 13.51
CA GLN A 311 -14.40 34.87 14.75
C GLN A 311 -13.86 33.71 15.62
N LEU A 312 -12.59 33.82 16.02
CA LEU A 312 -11.95 32.82 16.89
C LEU A 312 -12.43 32.99 18.33
N GLY A 313 -12.83 31.90 18.96
CA GLY A 313 -13.20 31.80 20.36
C GLY A 313 -12.19 31.00 21.18
N GLU A 314 -12.70 30.24 22.16
CA GLU A 314 -11.87 29.37 23.00
C GLU A 314 -11.14 28.30 22.12
N HIS A 315 -9.91 28.04 22.50
CA HIS A 315 -9.08 27.04 21.85
C HIS A 315 -8.24 26.24 22.82
N HIS A 316 -7.98 24.97 22.53
CA HIS A 316 -7.12 24.11 23.33
C HIS A 316 -6.40 23.08 22.44
N GLU A 317 -5.17 22.82 22.82
CA GLU A 317 -4.36 21.81 22.18
C GLU A 317 -4.87 20.41 22.54
N LEU A 318 -4.93 19.53 21.55
CA LEU A 318 -5.22 18.12 21.75
C LEU A 318 -3.94 17.27 21.63
N PRO A 319 -3.94 16.03 22.15
CA PRO A 319 -2.77 15.17 22.04
C PRO A 319 -2.27 15.02 20.60
N GLY A 320 -0.98 15.25 20.38
CA GLY A 320 -0.34 15.18 19.09
C GLY A 320 -0.47 13.80 18.42
N LEU A 321 -0.29 13.76 17.11
CA LEU A 321 -0.37 12.56 16.30
C LEU A 321 0.82 12.47 15.34
N ILE A 322 1.53 11.33 15.31
CA ILE A 322 2.56 11.07 14.32
C ILE A 322 1.97 10.18 13.21
N HIS A 323 2.05 10.66 11.98
CA HIS A 323 1.70 9.88 10.80
C HIS A 323 2.94 9.60 9.95
N THR A 324 3.19 8.32 9.67
CA THR A 324 4.38 7.89 8.92
C THR A 324 4.02 7.58 7.48
N PHE A 325 4.66 8.32 6.57
CA PHE A 325 4.65 8.04 5.13
C PHE A 325 5.89 7.22 4.73
N SER A 326 5.89 6.71 3.52
CA SER A 326 7.04 5.95 2.98
C SER A 326 8.33 6.76 2.85
N HIS A 327 8.25 8.11 2.84
CA HIS A 327 9.36 9.01 2.55
C HIS A 327 9.56 10.12 3.60
N PHE A 328 8.64 10.32 4.56
CA PHE A 328 8.80 11.21 5.71
C PHE A 328 7.84 10.83 6.85
N GLN A 329 8.05 11.40 8.03
CA GLN A 329 7.10 11.40 9.15
C GLN A 329 6.50 12.78 9.29
N LEU A 330 5.17 12.84 9.52
CA LEU A 330 4.45 14.08 9.81
C LEU A 330 4.03 14.07 11.29
N SER A 331 4.58 15.00 12.04
CA SER A 331 4.10 15.34 13.39
C SER A 331 2.96 16.35 13.26
N ILE A 332 1.79 15.96 13.71
CA ILE A 332 0.58 16.78 13.64
C ILE A 332 0.28 17.28 15.05
N GLU A 333 0.13 18.60 15.19
CA GLU A 333 -0.29 19.30 16.41
C GLU A 333 -1.73 19.77 16.22
N PRO A 334 -2.70 19.03 16.77
CA PRO A 334 -4.11 19.36 16.58
C PRO A 334 -4.58 20.36 17.64
N TRP A 335 -5.34 21.35 17.20
CA TRP A 335 -6.00 22.33 18.07
C TRP A 335 -7.50 22.31 17.81
N LEU A 336 -8.31 22.20 18.85
CA LEU A 336 -9.75 22.42 18.76
C LEU A 336 -10.02 23.89 19.05
N VAL A 337 -10.66 24.57 18.10
CA VAL A 337 -10.91 26.01 18.15
C VAL A 337 -12.40 26.26 17.91
N LYS A 338 -13.10 26.82 18.88
CA LYS A 338 -14.48 27.26 18.69
C LYS A 338 -14.49 28.49 17.80
N VAL A 339 -15.40 28.54 16.86
CA VAL A 339 -15.56 29.68 15.95
C VAL A 339 -17.04 30.10 15.82
N GLN A 340 -17.26 31.37 15.56
CA GLN A 340 -18.56 31.92 15.18
C GLN A 340 -18.51 32.42 13.75
N GLU A 341 -19.53 32.09 12.96
CA GLU A 341 -19.64 32.56 11.58
C GLU A 341 -20.17 33.99 11.57
N SER A 342 -19.60 34.84 10.70
CA SER A 342 -20.25 36.11 10.40
C SER A 342 -21.35 35.88 9.35
N THR A 343 -22.43 36.67 9.40
CA THR A 343 -23.67 36.50 8.60
C THR A 343 -23.52 36.60 7.10
N ASP A 344 -22.34 36.97 6.57
CA ASP A 344 -22.09 37.21 5.14
C ASP A 344 -21.22 36.13 4.46
N HIS A 345 -21.16 34.93 4.99
CA HIS A 345 -20.27 33.89 4.45
C HIS A 345 -20.83 33.31 3.14
N VAL A 346 -20.05 33.39 2.08
CA VAL A 346 -20.27 32.66 0.81
C VAL A 346 -19.58 31.32 0.92
N ALA A 347 -20.34 30.22 0.84
CA ALA A 347 -19.78 28.88 0.82
C ALA A 347 -18.87 28.68 -0.40
N GLU A 348 -17.58 28.49 -0.20
CA GLU A 348 -16.64 28.12 -1.24
C GLU A 348 -16.81 26.64 -1.61
N ALA A 349 -16.72 26.30 -2.89
CA ALA A 349 -16.98 24.94 -3.40
C ALA A 349 -16.07 23.85 -2.80
N ASP A 350 -14.88 24.24 -2.33
CA ASP A 350 -13.89 23.33 -1.77
C ASP A 350 -13.82 23.34 -0.23
N TRP A 351 -14.79 23.99 0.45
CA TRP A 351 -14.91 24.02 1.91
C TRP A 351 -16.28 23.54 2.35
N LEU A 352 -16.34 22.83 3.48
CA LEU A 352 -17.60 22.37 4.06
C LEU A 352 -17.53 22.26 5.57
N TRP A 353 -18.66 22.45 6.23
CA TRP A 353 -18.89 22.09 7.62
C TRP A 353 -19.23 20.60 7.73
N TYR A 354 -18.29 19.83 8.30
CA TYR A 354 -18.43 18.39 8.49
C TYR A 354 -19.18 18.11 9.78
N ASN A 355 -20.43 17.67 9.68
CA ASN A 355 -21.24 17.32 10.84
C ASN A 355 -20.72 16.02 11.46
N LEU A 356 -20.34 16.08 12.75
CA LEU A 356 -19.78 14.93 13.48
C LEU A 356 -20.87 13.90 13.87
N ALA A 357 -22.11 14.34 14.09
CA ALA A 357 -23.22 13.47 14.48
C ALA A 357 -23.81 12.71 13.25
N THR A 358 -23.90 13.40 12.11
CA THR A 358 -24.38 12.84 10.85
C THR A 358 -23.34 13.03 9.75
N PRO A 359 -22.22 12.27 9.79
CA PRO A 359 -21.08 12.51 8.93
C PRO A 359 -21.41 12.22 7.47
N PRO A 360 -21.11 13.15 6.54
CA PRO A 360 -21.26 12.90 5.11
C PRO A 360 -20.26 11.84 4.62
N ARG A 361 -20.62 11.12 3.55
CA ARG A 361 -19.76 10.10 2.94
C ARG A 361 -18.65 10.74 2.11
N LEU A 362 -17.54 11.08 2.74
CA LEU A 362 -16.39 11.75 2.13
C LEU A 362 -15.12 10.92 2.25
N GLY A 363 -14.21 11.11 1.29
CA GLY A 363 -12.86 10.59 1.37
C GLY A 363 -12.03 11.38 2.39
N LEU A 364 -11.62 10.74 3.49
CA LEU A 364 -10.82 11.36 4.55
C LEU A 364 -9.46 10.68 4.67
N ALA A 365 -8.39 11.45 4.92
CA ALA A 365 -7.11 10.88 5.31
C ALA A 365 -7.21 10.22 6.69
N ALA A 366 -6.46 9.14 6.91
CA ALA A 366 -6.52 8.39 8.16
C ALA A 366 -6.24 9.24 9.43
N PRO A 367 -5.26 10.17 9.45
CA PRO A 367 -5.06 11.06 10.60
C PRO A 367 -6.24 12.02 10.78
N VAL A 368 -6.81 12.59 9.72
CA VAL A 368 -7.97 13.49 9.79
C VAL A 368 -9.15 12.77 10.43
N LYS A 369 -9.48 11.54 9.97
CA LYS A 369 -10.54 10.72 10.58
C LYS A 369 -10.33 10.51 12.10
N LYS A 370 -9.08 10.28 12.53
CA LYS A 370 -8.74 10.12 13.95
C LYS A 370 -8.95 11.41 14.74
N LEU A 371 -8.58 12.55 14.16
CA LEU A 371 -8.71 13.87 14.80
C LEU A 371 -10.18 14.27 14.91
N LEU A 372 -10.99 14.06 13.87
CA LEU A 372 -12.43 14.29 13.92
C LEU A 372 -13.12 13.46 15.01
N LYS A 373 -12.71 12.20 15.21
CA LYS A 373 -13.22 11.40 16.32
C LYS A 373 -12.85 12.00 17.67
N ARG A 374 -11.60 12.46 17.84
CA ARG A 374 -11.17 13.12 19.09
C ARG A 374 -11.94 14.41 19.34
N ALA A 375 -12.18 15.22 18.31
CA ALA A 375 -12.99 16.42 18.42
C ALA A 375 -14.42 16.11 18.91
N ALA A 376 -15.05 15.05 18.33
CA ALA A 376 -16.36 14.60 18.75
C ALA A 376 -16.37 14.17 20.23
N ASP A 377 -15.35 13.44 20.69
CA ASP A 377 -15.24 13.00 22.08
C ASP A 377 -15.13 14.20 23.06
N VAL A 378 -14.41 15.27 22.67
CA VAL A 378 -14.23 16.46 23.49
C VAL A 378 -15.48 17.34 23.51
N LEU A 379 -16.10 17.58 22.34
CA LEU A 379 -17.31 18.41 22.24
C LEU A 379 -18.48 17.79 23.01
N ASN A 380 -18.69 16.48 22.90
CA ASN A 380 -19.74 15.76 23.64
C ASN A 380 -19.49 15.75 25.16
N ALA A 381 -18.23 15.73 25.62
CA ALA A 381 -17.91 15.79 27.04
C ALA A 381 -18.16 17.19 27.65
N GLY A 382 -18.01 18.24 26.83
CA GLY A 382 -18.28 19.65 27.28
C GLY A 382 -19.77 19.97 27.40
N GLU A 383 -20.66 19.29 26.70
CA GLU A 383 -22.12 19.45 26.80
C GLU A 383 -22.73 18.76 28.02
N SER A 384 -21.97 17.87 28.69
CA SER A 384 -22.43 17.10 29.86
C SER A 384 -21.99 17.70 31.18
N SER A 385 -21.32 18.87 31.18
CA SER A 385 -20.82 19.59 32.34
C SER A 385 -21.55 20.90 32.57
#